data_a34197bf986b63e8d24fd07c6c9c63af
#
_entry.id   a34197bf986b63e8d24fd07c6c9c63af
#
_cell.length_a   1.000
_cell.length_b   1.000
_cell.length_c   1.000
_cell.angle_alpha   90.00
_cell.angle_beta   90.00
_cell.angle_gamma   90.00
#
_symmetry.space_group_name_H-M   'P 1'
#
loop_
_entity.id
_entity.type
_entity.pdbx_description
1 polymer ?
#
loop_
_entity_poly.entity_id
_entity_poly.type
_entity_poly.pdbx_seq_one_letter_code
_entity_poly.pdbx_strand_id
1 'polypeptide(L)'
;QPNLIKKKSSNHIEIINNTIDNLVRLDVEFIEEDIRKFLFSTRFLFQNLDRVIFFDNELNLVGDTDTLDLDPRSFSSRLDIVELEVLNEEKTREITETKNINVGKDNVVSLKDILFNYVGSKNYGIPFTFTDEEFNKFKLTTIKNVMKDDKNIGYLAISENANDIKAAIDERKTFIIRTAIAVGIVILIFSFVLNRYFLKPIKNLVSYTKTIKDKNSKGG
;
A
#
# COMPACT_ATOMS: atom_id res chain seq x y z
N GLN A 1 13.63 -3.50 6.53
CA GLN A 1 12.34 -3.34 5.83
C GLN A 1 11.40 -2.35 6.51
N PRO A 2 11.29 -2.30 7.84
CA PRO A 2 10.62 -1.17 8.47
C PRO A 2 11.17 0.19 8.01
N ASN A 3 12.41 0.22 7.53
CA ASN A 3 13.03 1.44 7.00
C ASN A 3 12.43 1.94 5.68
N LEU A 4 12.03 1.07 4.74
CA LEU A 4 11.46 1.52 3.46
C LEU A 4 10.04 2.07 3.63
N ILE A 5 9.19 1.35 4.36
CA ILE A 5 7.84 1.84 4.70
C ILE A 5 7.95 3.14 5.50
N LYS A 6 8.82 3.17 6.51
CA LYS A 6 9.03 4.36 7.32
C LYS A 6 9.54 5.54 6.51
N LYS A 7 10.46 5.31 5.55
CA LYS A 7 10.98 6.36 4.67
C LYS A 7 9.88 6.92 3.76
N LYS A 8 9.09 6.06 3.09
CA LYS A 8 7.97 6.50 2.26
C LYS A 8 6.89 7.20 3.08
N SER A 9 6.52 6.64 4.23
CA SER A 9 5.57 7.28 5.16
C SER A 9 6.07 8.66 5.65
N SER A 10 7.35 8.79 5.98
CA SER A 10 7.94 10.08 6.37
C SER A 10 7.88 11.11 5.24
N ASN A 11 8.15 10.67 3.99
CA ASN A 11 8.01 11.53 2.82
C ASN A 11 6.56 11.96 2.59
N HIS A 12 5.59 11.04 2.73
CA HIS A 12 4.17 11.37 2.65
C HIS A 12 3.76 12.41 3.70
N ILE A 13 4.24 12.25 4.95
CA ILE A 13 3.95 13.19 6.04
C ILE A 13 4.51 14.56 5.74
N GLU A 14 5.72 14.64 5.19
CA GLU A 14 6.34 15.91 4.78
C GLU A 14 5.53 16.60 3.68
N ILE A 15 5.13 15.86 2.63
CA ILE A 15 4.31 16.38 1.55
C ILE A 15 2.93 16.81 2.06
N ILE A 16 2.31 16.01 2.94
CA ILE A 16 1.02 16.36 3.56
C ILE A 16 1.14 17.67 4.34
N ASN A 17 2.17 17.82 5.18
CA ASN A 17 2.36 19.03 5.97
C ASN A 17 2.58 20.25 5.07
N ASN A 18 3.46 20.14 4.07
CA ASN A 18 3.69 21.21 3.10
C ASN A 18 2.41 21.57 2.32
N THR A 19 1.60 20.58 1.99
CA THR A 19 0.33 20.78 1.30
C THR A 19 -0.67 21.52 2.20
N ILE A 20 -0.80 21.10 3.47
CA ILE A 20 -1.67 21.73 4.47
C ILE A 20 -1.23 23.19 4.69
N ASP A 21 0.07 23.44 4.88
CA ASP A 21 0.60 24.78 5.07
C ASP A 21 0.28 25.71 3.88
N ASN A 22 0.37 25.18 2.66
CA ASN A 22 0.00 25.91 1.45
C ASN A 22 -1.51 26.17 1.36
N LEU A 23 -2.35 25.18 1.69
CA LEU A 23 -3.81 25.30 1.70
C LEU A 23 -4.26 26.39 2.68
N VAL A 24 -3.71 26.36 3.90
CA VAL A 24 -4.03 27.36 4.94
C VAL A 24 -3.52 28.74 4.55
N ARG A 25 -2.29 28.84 4.03
CA ARG A 25 -1.68 30.11 3.62
C ARG A 25 -2.42 30.78 2.47
N LEU A 26 -2.93 29.99 1.51
CA LEU A 26 -3.66 30.48 0.34
C LEU A 26 -5.17 30.63 0.60
N ASP A 27 -5.61 30.34 1.83
CA ASP A 27 -7.02 30.40 2.24
C ASP A 27 -7.96 29.57 1.32
N VAL A 28 -7.50 28.37 0.93
CA VAL A 28 -8.24 27.49 0.02
C VAL A 28 -9.41 26.86 0.76
N GLU A 29 -10.60 26.99 0.21
CA GLU A 29 -11.78 26.30 0.72
C GLU A 29 -11.82 24.84 0.23
N PHE A 30 -12.38 23.93 1.06
CA PHE A 30 -12.53 22.50 0.70
C PHE A 30 -13.77 22.27 -0.15
N ILE A 31 -13.81 22.96 -1.29
CA ILE A 31 -14.81 22.79 -2.34
C ILE A 31 -14.11 22.37 -3.65
N GLU A 32 -14.83 21.69 -4.53
CA GLU A 32 -14.24 21.09 -5.73
C GLU A 32 -13.49 22.11 -6.60
N GLU A 33 -14.05 23.31 -6.78
CA GLU A 33 -13.46 24.34 -7.63
C GLU A 33 -12.12 24.87 -7.09
N ASP A 34 -12.05 25.17 -5.80
CA ASP A 34 -10.84 25.74 -5.18
C ASP A 34 -9.75 24.70 -5.02
N ILE A 35 -10.11 23.47 -4.65
CA ILE A 35 -9.16 22.34 -4.60
C ILE A 35 -8.62 22.06 -6.00
N ARG A 36 -9.44 22.13 -7.04
CA ARG A 36 -8.99 21.97 -8.43
C ARG A 36 -7.96 23.05 -8.80
N LYS A 37 -8.24 24.33 -8.54
CA LYS A 37 -7.30 25.44 -8.79
C LYS A 37 -5.99 25.25 -8.02
N PHE A 38 -6.10 24.84 -6.75
CA PHE A 38 -4.96 24.55 -5.91
C PHE A 38 -4.10 23.42 -6.50
N LEU A 39 -4.69 22.30 -6.92
CA LEU A 39 -3.99 21.18 -7.53
C LEU A 39 -3.26 21.58 -8.82
N PHE A 40 -3.85 22.41 -9.64
CA PHE A 40 -3.18 22.95 -10.82
C PHE A 40 -1.96 23.80 -10.49
N SER A 41 -2.06 24.66 -9.50
CA SER A 41 -0.95 25.56 -9.10
C SER A 41 0.17 24.82 -8.37
N THR A 42 -0.15 23.71 -7.69
CA THR A 42 0.79 22.96 -6.85
C THR A 42 1.16 21.58 -7.40
N ARG A 43 0.79 21.28 -8.64
CA ARG A 43 1.01 19.95 -9.28
C ARG A 43 2.43 19.42 -9.16
N PHE A 44 3.44 20.30 -9.12
CA PHE A 44 4.84 19.92 -8.99
C PHE A 44 5.17 19.23 -7.65
N LEU A 45 4.36 19.49 -6.60
CA LEU A 45 4.52 18.84 -5.30
C LEU A 45 4.12 17.34 -5.35
N PHE A 46 3.32 16.96 -6.33
CA PHE A 46 2.70 15.64 -6.41
C PHE A 46 3.28 14.77 -7.53
N GLN A 47 4.32 15.21 -8.23
CA GLN A 47 4.88 14.53 -9.41
C GLN A 47 5.35 13.10 -9.16
N ASN A 48 5.74 12.78 -7.92
CA ASN A 48 6.26 11.47 -7.53
C ASN A 48 5.21 10.61 -6.80
N LEU A 49 3.96 11.08 -6.75
CA LEU A 49 2.86 10.39 -6.09
C LEU A 49 1.92 9.82 -7.15
N ASP A 50 1.38 8.64 -6.88
CA ASP A 50 0.41 8.03 -7.78
C ASP A 50 -0.95 8.74 -7.68
N ARG A 51 -1.35 9.13 -6.46
CA ARG A 51 -2.66 9.72 -6.24
C ARG A 51 -2.70 10.58 -4.99
N VAL A 52 -3.35 11.73 -5.08
CA VAL A 52 -3.67 12.63 -3.97
C VAL A 52 -5.16 12.89 -3.97
N ILE A 53 -5.81 12.69 -2.83
CA ILE A 53 -7.27 12.76 -2.69
C ILE A 53 -7.61 13.71 -1.55
N PHE A 54 -8.58 14.59 -1.79
CA PHE A 54 -9.10 15.55 -0.83
C PHE A 54 -10.55 15.22 -0.50
N PHE A 55 -10.87 15.22 0.77
CA PHE A 55 -12.22 15.06 1.29
C PHE A 55 -12.58 16.27 2.15
N ASP A 56 -13.82 16.69 2.09
CA ASP A 56 -14.36 17.70 3.01
C ASP A 56 -14.56 17.12 4.43
N ASN A 57 -15.06 17.93 5.36
CA ASN A 57 -15.33 17.50 6.72
C ASN A 57 -16.48 16.49 6.85
N GLU A 58 -17.32 16.36 5.81
CA GLU A 58 -18.40 15.38 5.72
C GLU A 58 -17.98 14.08 4.99
N LEU A 59 -16.69 13.96 4.65
CA LEU A 59 -16.09 12.85 3.89
C LEU A 59 -16.59 12.76 2.44
N ASN A 60 -17.03 13.87 1.85
CA ASN A 60 -17.27 13.93 0.42
C ASN A 60 -15.99 14.19 -0.34
N LEU A 61 -15.85 13.56 -1.49
CA LEU A 61 -14.70 13.75 -2.37
C LEU A 61 -14.78 15.17 -3.00
N VAL A 62 -13.75 15.98 -2.77
CA VAL A 62 -13.65 17.34 -3.35
C VAL A 62 -12.49 17.51 -4.31
N GLY A 63 -11.55 16.56 -4.33
CA GLY A 63 -10.46 16.58 -5.30
C GLY A 63 -9.73 15.25 -5.37
N ASP A 64 -9.31 14.86 -6.58
CA ASP A 64 -8.60 13.62 -6.84
C ASP A 64 -7.69 13.80 -8.05
N THR A 65 -6.39 13.62 -7.88
CA THR A 65 -5.41 13.78 -8.97
C THR A 65 -5.53 12.72 -10.05
N ASP A 66 -6.13 11.56 -9.76
CA ASP A 66 -6.34 10.49 -10.73
C ASP A 66 -7.48 10.81 -11.73
N THR A 67 -8.49 11.56 -11.27
CA THR A 67 -9.61 12.02 -12.11
C THR A 67 -9.35 13.36 -12.78
N LEU A 68 -8.40 14.14 -12.26
CA LEU A 68 -7.97 15.40 -12.81
C LEU A 68 -6.85 15.16 -13.81
N ASP A 69 -7.12 15.38 -15.07
CA ASP A 69 -6.08 15.50 -16.08
C ASP A 69 -5.27 16.79 -15.79
N LEU A 70 -4.15 16.61 -15.09
CA LEU A 70 -3.25 17.71 -14.72
C LEU A 70 -2.33 18.13 -15.86
N ASP A 71 -2.48 17.56 -17.08
CA ASP A 71 -1.75 18.00 -18.26
C ASP A 71 -2.30 19.36 -18.74
N PRO A 72 -1.46 20.41 -18.82
CA PRO A 72 -1.87 21.72 -19.31
C PRO A 72 -2.46 21.70 -20.71
N ARG A 73 -2.11 20.70 -21.54
CA ARG A 73 -2.62 20.55 -22.90
C ARG A 73 -4.06 20.07 -22.93
N SER A 74 -4.42 19.18 -22.02
CA SER A 74 -5.82 18.72 -21.89
C SER A 74 -6.73 19.82 -21.39
N PHE A 75 -6.20 20.76 -20.60
CA PHE A 75 -6.97 21.89 -20.10
C PHE A 75 -7.28 22.91 -21.20
N SER A 76 -6.32 23.21 -22.07
CA SER A 76 -6.58 24.11 -23.22
C SER A 76 -7.59 23.51 -24.21
N SER A 77 -7.50 22.20 -24.47
CA SER A 77 -8.46 21.51 -25.35
C SER A 77 -9.88 21.46 -24.78
N ARG A 78 -10.03 21.40 -23.45
CA ARG A 78 -11.34 21.46 -22.78
C ARG A 78 -11.96 22.85 -22.79
N LEU A 79 -11.17 23.91 -22.66
CA LEU A 79 -11.65 25.28 -22.81
C LEU A 79 -12.18 25.52 -24.22
N ASP A 80 -11.49 25.04 -25.24
CA ASP A 80 -11.92 25.12 -26.64
C ASP A 80 -13.24 24.34 -26.89
N ILE A 81 -13.44 23.21 -26.19
CA ILE A 81 -14.67 22.41 -26.27
C ILE A 81 -15.83 23.12 -25.57
N VAL A 82 -15.60 23.73 -24.41
CA VAL A 82 -16.65 24.48 -23.68
C VAL A 82 -17.11 25.70 -24.45
N GLU A 83 -16.20 26.44 -25.11
CA GLU A 83 -16.60 27.55 -26.01
C GLU A 83 -17.40 27.07 -27.22
N LEU A 84 -17.06 25.88 -27.76
CA LEU A 84 -17.80 25.28 -28.89
C LEU A 84 -19.16 24.70 -28.44
N GLU A 85 -19.29 24.16 -27.23
CA GLU A 85 -20.57 23.67 -26.71
C GLU A 85 -21.56 24.79 -26.43
N VAL A 86 -21.11 25.92 -25.89
CA VAL A 86 -21.97 27.12 -25.69
C VAL A 86 -22.51 27.67 -27.00
N LEU A 87 -21.81 27.50 -28.12
CA LEU A 87 -22.26 27.91 -29.45
C LEU A 87 -23.18 26.89 -30.16
N ASN A 88 -23.25 25.64 -29.65
CA ASN A 88 -24.00 24.54 -30.29
C ASN A 88 -25.19 24.02 -29.46
N GLU A 89 -25.57 24.65 -28.35
CA GLU A 89 -26.71 24.21 -27.52
C GLU A 89 -28.10 24.26 -28.19
N GLU A 90 -28.21 24.66 -29.45
CA GLU A 90 -29.48 24.58 -30.16
C GLU A 90 -29.72 23.34 -31.06
N LYS A 91 -28.75 22.43 -31.17
CA LYS A 91 -28.97 21.18 -31.94
C LYS A 91 -28.16 20.02 -31.39
N THR A 92 -28.84 19.16 -30.72
CA THR A 92 -28.61 17.71 -30.65
C THR A 92 -28.64 17.18 -29.20
N ARG A 93 -29.87 16.98 -28.73
CA ARG A 93 -30.14 15.87 -27.80
C ARG A 93 -30.05 14.61 -28.63
N GLU A 94 -28.97 13.91 -28.55
CA GLU A 94 -28.84 12.45 -28.71
C GLU A 94 -27.36 12.06 -28.90
N ILE A 95 -26.95 11.04 -28.15
CA ILE A 95 -25.76 10.24 -28.33
C ILE A 95 -24.47 10.87 -27.78
N THR A 96 -24.09 10.50 -26.56
CA THR A 96 -22.99 9.52 -26.33
C THR A 96 -23.00 9.10 -24.87
N GLU A 97 -23.46 7.90 -24.59
CA GLU A 97 -23.01 7.14 -23.45
C GLU A 97 -21.51 6.90 -23.61
N THR A 98 -20.72 7.80 -23.10
CA THR A 98 -19.30 7.53 -22.90
C THR A 98 -19.21 6.48 -21.80
N LYS A 99 -18.78 5.29 -22.19
CA LYS A 99 -18.33 4.24 -21.28
C LYS A 99 -17.41 4.86 -20.23
N ASN A 100 -17.98 5.21 -19.09
CA ASN A 100 -17.22 5.46 -17.88
C ASN A 100 -16.51 4.15 -17.51
N ILE A 101 -15.22 4.10 -17.76
CA ILE A 101 -14.34 3.09 -17.21
C ILE A 101 -14.36 3.33 -15.71
N ASN A 102 -15.15 2.55 -14.99
CA ASN A 102 -15.31 2.56 -13.53
C ASN A 102 -14.07 2.05 -12.78
N VAL A 103 -12.86 2.45 -13.18
CA VAL A 103 -11.62 1.99 -12.54
C VAL A 103 -11.29 2.76 -11.25
N GLY A 104 -11.93 3.92 -11.01
CA GLY A 104 -11.61 4.77 -9.86
C GLY A 104 -12.62 4.73 -8.70
N LYS A 105 -13.85 4.25 -8.91
CA LYS A 105 -14.91 4.36 -7.89
C LYS A 105 -14.75 3.38 -6.73
N ASP A 106 -14.31 2.15 -6.99
CA ASP A 106 -14.21 1.13 -5.96
C ASP A 106 -13.11 1.46 -4.93
N ASN A 107 -12.01 2.07 -5.37
CA ASN A 107 -10.92 2.53 -4.52
C ASN A 107 -11.32 3.67 -3.57
N VAL A 108 -12.19 4.56 -4.03
CA VAL A 108 -12.66 5.70 -3.23
C VAL A 108 -13.63 5.23 -2.14
N VAL A 109 -14.45 4.22 -2.41
CA VAL A 109 -15.37 3.64 -1.43
C VAL A 109 -14.60 2.99 -0.29
N SER A 110 -13.61 2.16 -0.61
CA SER A 110 -12.74 1.53 0.41
C SER A 110 -11.97 2.57 1.23
N LEU A 111 -11.47 3.64 0.60
CA LEU A 111 -10.77 4.71 1.31
C LEU A 111 -11.71 5.50 2.23
N LYS A 112 -12.98 5.70 1.86
CA LYS A 112 -13.99 6.32 2.73
C LYS A 112 -14.22 5.53 4.01
N ASP A 113 -14.29 4.21 3.94
CA ASP A 113 -14.48 3.35 5.11
C ASP A 113 -13.29 3.45 6.06
N ILE A 114 -12.07 3.49 5.53
CA ILE A 114 -10.85 3.67 6.31
C ILE A 114 -10.83 5.07 6.95
N LEU A 115 -11.22 6.08 6.20
CA LEU A 115 -11.30 7.45 6.67
C LEU A 115 -12.35 7.61 7.79
N PHE A 116 -13.51 6.97 7.64
CA PHE A 116 -14.54 6.94 8.68
C PHE A 116 -14.01 6.32 9.99
N ASN A 117 -13.29 5.20 9.88
CA ASN A 117 -12.63 4.57 11.03
C ASN A 117 -11.52 5.46 11.64
N TYR A 118 -10.79 6.19 10.80
CA TYR A 118 -9.77 7.14 11.26
C TYR A 118 -10.38 8.27 12.10
N VAL A 119 -11.50 8.84 11.66
CA VAL A 119 -12.22 9.90 12.40
C VAL A 119 -12.67 9.44 13.78
N GLY A 120 -13.12 8.17 13.92
CA GLY A 120 -13.52 7.58 15.20
C GLY A 120 -12.36 7.05 16.05
N SER A 121 -11.12 7.12 15.57
CA SER A 121 -9.97 6.49 16.23
C SER A 121 -9.24 7.42 17.20
N LYS A 122 -8.43 6.81 18.08
CA LYS A 122 -7.48 7.55 18.96
C LYS A 122 -6.35 8.24 18.17
N ASN A 123 -6.17 7.87 16.90
CA ASN A 123 -5.15 8.43 16.02
C ASN A 123 -5.62 9.67 15.28
N TYR A 124 -6.82 10.16 15.56
CA TYR A 124 -7.33 11.39 14.98
C TYR A 124 -6.39 12.58 15.24
N GLY A 125 -6.06 13.32 14.20
CA GLY A 125 -5.09 14.41 14.27
C GLY A 125 -3.63 14.00 14.00
N ILE A 126 -3.31 12.70 14.00
CA ILE A 126 -1.98 12.17 13.71
C ILE A 126 -2.01 11.54 12.31
N PRO A 127 -0.94 11.72 11.49
CA PRO A 127 -0.86 11.04 10.20
C PRO A 127 -0.97 9.52 10.37
N PHE A 128 -1.92 8.91 9.68
CA PHE A 128 -2.16 7.47 9.70
C PHE A 128 -1.75 6.85 8.38
N THR A 129 -0.80 5.91 8.41
CA THR A 129 -0.30 5.23 7.22
C THR A 129 -0.73 3.76 7.25
N PHE A 130 -1.27 3.29 6.14
CA PHE A 130 -1.62 1.89 5.93
C PHE A 130 -1.19 1.41 4.56
N THR A 131 -1.15 0.10 4.40
CA THR A 131 -0.83 -0.55 3.13
C THR A 131 -2.07 -1.28 2.63
N ASP A 132 -2.32 -1.17 1.33
CA ASP A 132 -3.41 -1.86 0.65
C ASP A 132 -2.86 -2.67 -0.52
N GLU A 133 -3.44 -3.83 -0.77
CA GLU A 133 -3.09 -4.69 -1.90
C GLU A 133 -4.31 -4.85 -2.82
N GLU A 134 -4.30 -4.12 -3.92
CA GLU A 134 -5.37 -4.12 -4.89
C GLU A 134 -4.85 -4.53 -6.27
N PHE A 135 -5.52 -5.51 -6.90
CA PHE A 135 -5.18 -6.01 -8.24
C PHE A 135 -3.67 -6.27 -8.43
N ASN A 136 -3.03 -6.91 -7.46
CA ASN A 136 -1.58 -7.19 -7.47
C ASN A 136 -0.68 -5.93 -7.35
N LYS A 137 -1.24 -4.78 -7.06
CA LYS A 137 -0.50 -3.54 -6.77
C LYS A 137 -0.50 -3.30 -5.27
N PHE A 138 0.68 -3.21 -4.71
CA PHE A 138 0.87 -2.86 -3.31
C PHE A 138 0.99 -1.34 -3.20
N LYS A 139 0.02 -0.72 -2.52
CA LYS A 139 -0.04 0.74 -2.32
C LYS A 139 0.22 1.08 -0.87
N LEU A 140 0.93 2.17 -0.65
CA LEU A 140 1.09 2.80 0.66
C LEU A 140 0.27 4.08 0.67
N THR A 141 -0.69 4.17 1.58
CA THR A 141 -1.56 5.34 1.70
C THR A 141 -1.40 5.97 3.08
N THR A 142 -1.25 7.28 3.11
CA THR A 142 -1.18 8.08 4.34
C THR A 142 -2.31 9.09 4.35
N ILE A 143 -3.06 9.13 5.46
CA ILE A 143 -4.20 10.04 5.68
C ILE A 143 -3.86 10.99 6.81
N LYS A 144 -4.27 12.24 6.69
CA LYS A 144 -4.26 13.23 7.76
C LYS A 144 -5.44 14.19 7.62
N ASN A 145 -5.98 14.64 8.74
CA ASN A 145 -6.94 15.72 8.77
C ASN A 145 -6.26 17.08 8.53
N VAL A 146 -6.99 18.01 7.98
CA VAL A 146 -6.55 19.39 7.71
C VAL A 146 -7.26 20.32 8.69
N MET A 147 -6.47 20.98 9.52
CA MET A 147 -6.96 21.91 10.54
C MET A 147 -6.68 23.34 10.11
N LYS A 148 -7.67 24.21 10.28
CA LYS A 148 -7.56 25.65 10.13
C LYS A 148 -8.29 26.32 11.31
N ASP A 149 -7.64 27.21 12.03
CA ASP A 149 -8.19 27.91 13.20
C ASP A 149 -8.85 26.94 14.22
N ASP A 150 -8.16 25.83 14.53
CA ASP A 150 -8.61 24.74 15.41
C ASP A 150 -9.88 24.01 14.95
N LYS A 151 -10.30 24.24 13.71
CA LYS A 151 -11.42 23.51 13.10
C LYS A 151 -10.94 22.54 12.03
N ASN A 152 -11.51 21.35 11.99
CA ASN A 152 -11.29 20.43 10.88
C ASN A 152 -12.03 20.94 9.65
N ILE A 153 -11.29 21.18 8.56
CA ILE A 153 -11.87 21.62 7.28
C ILE A 153 -11.92 20.52 6.25
N GLY A 154 -11.22 19.40 6.49
CA GLY A 154 -11.24 18.27 5.59
C GLY A 154 -10.11 17.28 5.86
N TYR A 155 -9.88 16.39 4.92
CA TYR A 155 -8.89 15.33 5.00
C TYR A 155 -8.10 15.23 3.70
N LEU A 156 -6.82 14.88 3.85
CA LEU A 156 -5.91 14.66 2.75
C LEU A 156 -5.39 13.23 2.81
N ALA A 157 -5.51 12.50 1.70
CA ALA A 157 -4.96 11.17 1.51
C ALA A 157 -3.95 11.18 0.37
N ILE A 158 -2.78 10.61 0.60
CA ILE A 158 -1.72 10.44 -0.39
C ILE A 158 -1.46 8.96 -0.57
N SER A 159 -1.47 8.50 -1.81
CA SER A 159 -1.16 7.12 -2.18
C SER A 159 0.05 7.06 -3.11
N GLU A 160 0.93 6.10 -2.86
CA GLU A 160 2.10 5.80 -3.68
C GLU A 160 2.23 4.29 -3.89
N ASN A 161 2.70 3.91 -5.07
CA ASN A 161 3.02 2.53 -5.37
C ASN A 161 4.19 2.05 -4.50
N ALA A 162 4.00 0.91 -3.87
CA ALA A 162 4.97 0.29 -2.98
C ALA A 162 5.31 -1.16 -3.39
N ASN A 163 5.21 -1.48 -4.68
CA ASN A 163 5.58 -2.79 -5.22
C ASN A 163 7.05 -3.14 -4.99
N ASP A 164 7.92 -2.15 -4.91
CA ASP A 164 9.32 -2.30 -4.49
C ASP A 164 9.43 -2.89 -3.07
N ILE A 165 8.56 -2.47 -2.18
CA ILE A 165 8.47 -3.02 -0.82
C ILE A 165 7.97 -4.46 -0.85
N LYS A 166 6.93 -4.75 -1.65
CA LYS A 166 6.40 -6.11 -1.83
C LYS A 166 7.47 -7.04 -2.39
N ALA A 167 8.15 -6.64 -3.45
CA ALA A 167 9.23 -7.42 -4.05
C ALA A 167 10.33 -7.75 -3.04
N ALA A 168 10.75 -6.78 -2.21
CA ALA A 168 11.74 -7.00 -1.16
C ALA A 168 11.23 -7.93 -0.04
N ILE A 169 9.93 -7.96 0.23
CA ILE A 169 9.31 -8.90 1.19
C ILE A 169 9.31 -10.31 0.61
N ASP A 170 8.91 -10.47 -0.64
CA ASP A 170 8.81 -11.77 -1.31
C ASP A 170 10.19 -12.39 -1.54
N GLU A 171 11.19 -11.60 -1.89
CA GLU A 171 12.58 -12.05 -1.98
C GLU A 171 13.09 -12.61 -0.64
N ARG A 172 12.81 -11.92 0.47
CA ARG A 172 13.15 -12.41 1.81
C ARG A 172 12.42 -13.67 2.19
N LYS A 173 11.14 -13.78 1.91
CA LYS A 173 10.36 -15.01 2.13
C LYS A 173 11.00 -16.18 1.39
N THR A 174 11.30 -15.98 0.11
CA THR A 174 11.94 -17.00 -0.73
C THR A 174 13.30 -17.40 -0.19
N PHE A 175 14.11 -16.44 0.24
CA PHE A 175 15.40 -16.72 0.87
C PHE A 175 15.28 -17.56 2.16
N ILE A 176 14.35 -17.19 3.05
CA ILE A 176 14.11 -17.93 4.31
C ILE A 176 13.67 -19.37 4.02
N ILE A 177 12.73 -19.56 3.10
CA ILE A 177 12.24 -20.90 2.72
C ILE A 177 13.37 -21.72 2.12
N ARG A 178 14.14 -21.15 1.19
CA ARG A 178 15.29 -21.85 0.57
C ARG A 178 16.33 -22.25 1.61
N THR A 179 16.64 -21.37 2.54
CA THR A 179 17.59 -21.64 3.62
C THR A 179 17.06 -22.74 4.57
N ALA A 180 15.79 -22.69 4.94
CA ALA A 180 15.16 -23.70 5.78
C ALA A 180 15.20 -25.11 5.11
N ILE A 181 14.92 -25.18 3.80
CA ILE A 181 15.01 -26.43 3.04
C ILE A 181 16.45 -26.94 3.01
N ALA A 182 17.43 -26.06 2.73
CA ALA A 182 18.84 -26.45 2.71
C ALA A 182 19.31 -27.02 4.05
N VAL A 183 18.99 -26.35 5.14
CA VAL A 183 19.30 -26.82 6.50
C VAL A 183 18.61 -28.15 6.79
N GLY A 184 17.33 -28.30 6.41
CA GLY A 184 16.59 -29.55 6.55
C GLY A 184 17.26 -30.74 5.82
N ILE A 185 17.73 -30.51 4.59
CA ILE A 185 18.46 -31.53 3.82
C ILE A 185 19.77 -31.94 4.51
N VAL A 186 20.53 -30.96 5.02
CA VAL A 186 21.79 -31.24 5.76
C VAL A 186 21.51 -32.09 7.00
N ILE A 187 20.47 -31.77 7.76
CA ILE A 187 20.05 -32.53 8.94
C ILE A 187 19.65 -33.95 8.56
N LEU A 188 18.90 -34.16 7.48
CA LEU A 188 18.51 -35.47 6.99
C LEU A 188 19.72 -36.32 6.58
N ILE A 189 20.67 -35.76 5.83
CA ILE A 189 21.90 -36.42 5.43
C ILE A 189 22.71 -36.82 6.67
N PHE A 190 22.88 -35.90 7.61
CA PHE A 190 23.62 -36.16 8.84
C PHE A 190 22.96 -37.27 9.69
N SER A 191 21.64 -37.22 9.84
CA SER A 191 20.85 -38.24 10.53
C SER A 191 21.00 -39.62 9.86
N PHE A 192 20.98 -39.67 8.52
CA PHE A 192 21.17 -40.91 7.77
C PHE A 192 22.56 -41.48 7.96
N VAL A 193 23.60 -40.63 7.92
CA VAL A 193 24.99 -41.03 8.17
C VAL A 193 25.16 -41.58 9.59
N LEU A 194 24.65 -40.85 10.61
CA LEU A 194 24.68 -41.31 12.00
C LEU A 194 23.98 -42.67 12.19
N ASN A 195 22.80 -42.82 11.59
CA ASN A 195 22.06 -44.08 11.71
C ASN A 195 22.82 -45.26 11.07
N ARG A 196 23.40 -45.04 9.91
CA ARG A 196 24.09 -46.09 9.16
C ARG A 196 25.44 -46.44 9.74
N TYR A 197 26.24 -45.46 10.12
CA TYR A 197 27.64 -45.67 10.53
C TYR A 197 27.81 -45.84 12.04
N PHE A 198 26.92 -45.28 12.85
CA PHE A 198 27.03 -45.36 14.31
C PHE A 198 25.95 -46.24 14.94
N LEU A 199 24.69 -46.02 14.67
CA LEU A 199 23.61 -46.75 15.35
C LEU A 199 23.53 -48.24 14.95
N LYS A 200 23.72 -48.59 13.65
CA LYS A 200 23.75 -49.99 13.23
C LYS A 200 24.87 -50.81 13.84
N PRO A 201 26.15 -50.38 13.80
CA PRO A 201 27.23 -51.09 14.44
C PRO A 201 27.04 -51.26 15.94
N ILE A 202 26.57 -50.22 16.63
CA ILE A 202 26.33 -50.27 18.08
C ILE A 202 25.23 -51.28 18.42
N LYS A 203 24.13 -51.31 17.69
CA LYS A 203 23.06 -52.29 17.86
C LYS A 203 23.55 -53.71 17.65
N ASN A 204 24.39 -53.94 16.66
CA ASN A 204 24.98 -55.25 16.39
C ASN A 204 25.90 -55.69 17.54
N LEU A 205 26.73 -54.78 18.08
CA LEU A 205 27.60 -55.09 19.24
C LEU A 205 26.78 -55.42 20.49
N VAL A 206 25.73 -54.65 20.77
CA VAL A 206 24.84 -54.89 21.92
C VAL A 206 24.11 -56.24 21.77
N SER A 207 23.64 -56.61 20.59
CA SER A 207 22.98 -57.88 20.32
C SER A 207 24.00 -59.07 20.50
N TYR A 208 25.24 -58.88 20.06
CA TYR A 208 26.29 -59.87 20.21
C TYR A 208 26.64 -60.11 21.69
N THR A 209 26.77 -59.06 22.48
CA THR A 209 27.02 -59.13 23.94
C THR A 209 25.88 -59.81 24.68
N LYS A 210 24.64 -59.57 24.28
CA LYS A 210 23.45 -60.20 24.85
C LYS A 210 23.41 -61.69 24.57
N THR A 211 23.73 -62.11 23.34
CA THR A 211 23.80 -63.52 22.93
C THR A 211 24.88 -64.29 23.67
N ILE A 212 26.04 -63.67 23.92
CA ILE A 212 27.12 -64.26 24.71
C ILE A 212 26.73 -64.46 26.21
N LYS A 213 26.05 -63.43 26.76
CA LYS A 213 25.55 -63.49 28.15
C LYS A 213 24.52 -64.61 28.37
N ASP A 214 23.58 -64.77 27.37
CA ASP A 214 22.57 -65.83 27.41
C ASP A 214 23.15 -67.24 27.22
N LYS A 215 24.27 -67.40 26.48
CA LYS A 215 24.97 -68.66 26.31
C LYS A 215 25.70 -69.06 27.63
N ASN A 216 26.35 -68.10 28.30
CA ASN A 216 27.05 -68.37 29.55
C ASN A 216 26.08 -68.60 30.73
N SER A 217 24.82 -68.12 30.64
CA SER A 217 23.81 -68.40 31.68
C SER A 217 23.13 -69.77 31.54
N LYS A 218 23.24 -70.42 30.40
CA LYS A 218 22.66 -71.79 30.16
C LYS A 218 23.65 -72.91 30.24
N GLY A 219 24.90 -72.67 30.60
CA GLY A 219 25.98 -73.65 30.70
C GLY A 219 26.55 -73.89 32.14
N GLY A 220 25.74 -73.53 33.18
CA GLY A 220 26.03 -73.78 34.55
C GLY A 220 24.98 -74.63 35.23
#